data_c2aad8632e8662cee354cbe90e88ed14
#
_entry.id   c2aad8632e8662cee354cbe90e88ed14
#
_cell.length_a   1.000
_cell.length_b   1.000
_cell.length_c   1.000
_cell.angle_alpha   90.00
_cell.angle_beta   90.00
_cell.angle_gamma   90.00
#
_symmetry.space_group_name_H-M   'P 1'
#
loop_
_entity.id
_entity.type
_entity.pdbx_description
1 polymer ?
#
loop_
_entity_poly.entity_id
_entity_poly.type
_entity_poly.pdbx_seq_one_letter_code
_entity_poly.pdbx_strand_id
1 'polypeptide(L)'
;MLPILYALIPVFLVIALGFAIRRMDFPGEALWAPLDQINYYVLFPALLCYTLAVAEIRLGEIGAMAAVLAAGMMAMVALLMLSKRFLPMTGPEFSSVFQGAVRWNSFVALAAIASLWGKPGLTLAAVAVAVMVPIANVVSVTVLTRYAGATPAGPAAIAKLLAR
;
A
#
# COMPACT_ATOMS: atom_id res chain seq x y z
N MET A 1 16.07 -18.03 9.55
CA MET A 1 15.73 -16.74 10.20
C MET A 1 16.78 -15.64 9.96
N LEU A 2 18.07 -15.94 10.03
CA LEU A 2 19.16 -14.97 9.76
C LEU A 2 19.04 -14.22 8.42
N PRO A 3 18.74 -14.86 7.26
CA PRO A 3 18.64 -14.13 5.99
C PRO A 3 17.56 -13.04 5.98
N ILE A 4 16.44 -13.29 6.66
CA ILE A 4 15.36 -12.32 6.76
C ILE A 4 15.79 -11.11 7.60
N LEU A 5 16.48 -11.33 8.71
CA LEU A 5 17.04 -10.24 9.52
C LEU A 5 18.03 -9.40 8.72
N TYR A 6 18.97 -10.01 8.02
CA TYR A 6 19.94 -9.30 7.17
C TYR A 6 19.26 -8.51 6.03
N ALA A 7 18.17 -9.01 5.46
CA ALA A 7 17.39 -8.31 4.44
C ALA A 7 16.64 -7.09 5.01
N LEU A 8 16.20 -7.15 6.26
CA LEU A 8 15.46 -6.08 6.91
C LEU A 8 16.36 -4.99 7.52
N ILE A 9 17.59 -5.32 7.93
CA ILE A 9 18.53 -4.35 8.53
C ILE A 9 18.67 -3.06 7.67
N PRO A 10 18.96 -3.14 6.34
CA PRO A 10 19.08 -1.93 5.53
C PRO A 10 17.80 -1.08 5.53
N VAL A 11 16.63 -1.73 5.53
CA VAL A 11 15.34 -1.04 5.56
C VAL A 11 15.17 -0.26 6.87
N PHE A 12 15.46 -0.90 8.00
CA PHE A 12 15.41 -0.24 9.31
C PHE A 12 16.45 0.87 9.45
N LEU A 13 17.66 0.69 8.90
CA LEU A 13 18.69 1.72 8.91
C LEU A 13 18.25 2.96 8.13
N VAL A 14 17.61 2.81 6.96
CA VAL A 14 17.08 3.93 6.18
C VAL A 14 15.96 4.64 6.94
N ILE A 15 15.06 3.89 7.60
CA ILE A 15 14.00 4.47 8.45
C ILE A 15 14.61 5.23 9.63
N ALA A 16 15.58 4.64 10.31
CA ALA A 16 16.28 5.30 11.44
C ALA A 16 17.04 6.56 10.99
N LEU A 17 17.68 6.51 9.82
CA LEU A 17 18.33 7.67 9.21
C LEU A 17 17.30 8.77 8.90
N GLY A 18 16.19 8.45 8.28
CA GLY A 18 15.10 9.39 7.99
C GLY A 18 14.56 10.04 9.28
N PHE A 19 14.37 9.24 10.33
CA PHE A 19 13.96 9.73 11.63
C PHE A 19 15.01 10.68 12.24
N ALA A 20 16.31 10.34 12.18
CA ALA A 20 17.38 11.18 12.69
C ALA A 20 17.48 12.52 11.93
N ILE A 21 17.40 12.48 10.60
CA ILE A 21 17.41 13.66 9.73
C ILE A 21 16.23 14.58 10.08
N ARG A 22 15.04 14.03 10.22
CA ARG A 22 13.86 14.79 10.61
C ARG A 22 14.00 15.41 12.01
N ARG A 23 14.59 14.67 12.96
CA ARG A 23 14.84 15.20 14.32
C ARG A 23 15.88 16.31 14.36
N MET A 24 16.75 16.38 13.37
CA MET A 24 17.73 17.46 13.18
C MET A 24 17.15 18.69 12.44
N ASP A 25 15.83 18.67 12.17
CA ASP A 25 15.11 19.68 11.38
C ASP A 25 15.73 19.91 9.98
N PHE A 26 16.30 18.86 9.40
CA PHE A 26 16.85 18.91 8.05
C PHE A 26 15.96 18.12 7.07
N PRO A 27 15.58 18.67 5.93
CA PRO A 27 15.85 20.01 5.35
C PRO A 27 14.85 21.09 5.81
N GLY A 28 14.14 20.89 6.92
CA GLY A 28 13.09 21.74 7.46
C GLY A 28 11.69 21.12 7.27
N GLU A 29 10.82 21.30 8.27
CA GLU A 29 9.49 20.65 8.33
C GLU A 29 8.64 20.93 7.08
N ALA A 30 8.77 22.13 6.48
CA ALA A 30 8.00 22.54 5.29
C ALA A 30 8.31 21.72 4.03
N LEU A 31 9.48 21.07 3.96
CA LEU A 31 9.89 20.32 2.75
C LEU A 31 9.45 18.85 2.77
N TRP A 32 9.13 18.29 3.94
CA TRP A 32 8.75 16.87 4.04
C TRP A 32 7.48 16.54 3.25
N ALA A 33 6.43 17.37 3.37
CA ALA A 33 5.18 17.13 2.65
C ALA A 33 5.32 17.21 1.12
N PRO A 34 6.02 18.21 0.52
CA PRO A 34 6.33 18.20 -0.92
C PRO A 34 7.17 16.99 -1.36
N LEU A 35 8.17 16.57 -0.55
CA LEU A 35 8.99 15.39 -0.86
C LEU A 35 8.15 14.11 -0.87
N ASP A 36 7.25 13.94 0.09
CA ASP A 36 6.31 12.81 0.12
C ASP A 36 5.41 12.80 -1.11
N GLN A 37 4.92 13.95 -1.56
CA GLN A 37 4.10 14.06 -2.77
C GLN A 37 4.89 13.66 -4.02
N ILE A 38 6.11 14.16 -4.19
CA ILE A 38 6.97 13.78 -5.31
C ILE A 38 7.25 12.27 -5.28
N ASN A 39 7.58 11.73 -4.10
CA ASN A 39 7.83 10.31 -3.95
C ASN A 39 6.59 9.47 -4.32
N TYR A 40 5.42 9.85 -3.82
CA TYR A 40 4.19 9.09 -4.02
C TYR A 40 3.62 9.20 -5.44
N TYR A 41 3.60 10.41 -6.03
CA TYR A 41 2.96 10.65 -7.32
C TYR A 41 3.89 10.49 -8.52
N VAL A 42 5.21 10.59 -8.32
CA VAL A 42 6.19 10.56 -9.42
C VAL A 42 7.13 9.37 -9.29
N LEU A 43 7.89 9.29 -8.20
CA LEU A 43 8.96 8.29 -8.07
C LEU A 43 8.41 6.87 -7.91
N PHE A 44 7.36 6.70 -7.12
CA PHE A 44 6.77 5.38 -6.89
C PHE A 44 6.09 4.80 -8.15
N PRO A 45 5.22 5.53 -8.88
CA PRO A 45 4.71 5.06 -10.17
C PRO A 45 5.82 4.82 -11.21
N ALA A 46 6.83 5.69 -11.26
CA ALA A 46 7.96 5.50 -12.17
C ALA A 46 8.74 4.22 -11.86
N LEU A 47 8.99 3.93 -10.58
CA LEU A 47 9.62 2.68 -10.14
C LEU A 47 8.80 1.46 -10.57
N LEU A 48 7.48 1.48 -10.36
CA LEU A 48 6.61 0.37 -10.75
C LEU A 48 6.59 0.17 -12.26
N CYS A 49 6.41 1.26 -13.03
CA CYS A 49 6.44 1.20 -14.50
C CYS A 49 7.78 0.69 -15.02
N TYR A 50 8.89 1.19 -14.49
CA TYR A 50 10.22 0.72 -14.87
C TYR A 50 10.40 -0.77 -14.56
N THR A 51 10.05 -1.19 -13.35
CA THR A 51 10.19 -2.59 -12.93
C THR A 51 9.37 -3.53 -13.80
N LEU A 52 8.14 -3.14 -14.15
CA LEU A 52 7.26 -3.94 -15.01
C LEU A 52 7.73 -3.93 -16.49
N ALA A 53 8.25 -2.80 -16.98
CA ALA A 53 8.71 -2.66 -18.36
C ALA A 53 9.96 -3.49 -18.66
N VAL A 54 10.87 -3.65 -17.69
CA VAL A 54 12.10 -4.47 -17.85
C VAL A 54 11.91 -5.92 -17.41
N ALA A 55 10.74 -6.29 -16.94
CA ALA A 55 10.45 -7.64 -16.47
C ALA A 55 10.14 -8.57 -17.65
N GLU A 56 10.75 -9.76 -17.66
CA GLU A 56 10.35 -10.85 -18.55
C GLU A 56 9.04 -11.48 -18.02
N ILE A 57 7.92 -10.89 -18.45
CA ILE A 57 6.59 -11.22 -17.92
C ILE A 57 5.96 -12.33 -18.75
N ARG A 58 5.68 -13.47 -18.13
CA ARG A 58 4.79 -14.49 -18.67
C ARG A 58 3.35 -14.17 -18.26
N LEU A 59 2.58 -13.60 -19.18
CA LEU A 59 1.23 -13.10 -18.92
C LEU A 59 0.30 -14.12 -18.22
N GLY A 60 0.45 -15.41 -18.50
CA GLY A 60 -0.37 -16.45 -17.88
C GLY A 60 -0.11 -16.62 -16.37
N GLU A 61 1.14 -16.57 -15.95
CA GLU A 61 1.52 -16.72 -14.54
C GLU A 61 1.11 -15.48 -13.73
N ILE A 62 1.22 -14.30 -14.32
CA ILE A 62 0.83 -13.04 -13.68
C ILE A 62 -0.67 -12.92 -13.54
N GLY A 63 -1.45 -13.36 -14.54
CA GLY A 63 -2.90 -13.35 -14.47
C GLY A 63 -3.42 -14.18 -13.31
N ALA A 64 -2.88 -15.40 -13.13
CA ALA A 64 -3.24 -16.27 -12.02
C ALA A 64 -2.86 -15.63 -10.65
N MET A 65 -1.64 -15.07 -10.53
CA MET A 65 -1.21 -14.39 -9.32
C MET A 65 -2.10 -13.18 -8.99
N ALA A 66 -2.39 -12.34 -9.99
CA ALA A 66 -3.26 -11.18 -9.83
C ALA A 66 -4.68 -11.59 -9.37
N ALA A 67 -5.25 -12.65 -9.96
CA ALA A 67 -6.55 -13.17 -9.58
C ALA A 67 -6.57 -13.70 -8.13
N VAL A 68 -5.54 -14.43 -7.71
CA VAL A 68 -5.43 -14.96 -6.35
C VAL A 68 -5.26 -13.82 -5.33
N LEU A 69 -4.43 -12.81 -5.64
CA LEU A 69 -4.25 -11.64 -4.77
C LEU A 69 -5.54 -10.83 -4.64
N ALA A 70 -6.24 -10.58 -5.74
CA ALA A 70 -7.52 -9.89 -5.73
C ALA A 70 -8.58 -10.67 -4.95
N ALA A 71 -8.68 -11.99 -5.18
CA ALA A 71 -9.60 -12.85 -4.45
C ALA A 71 -9.30 -12.89 -2.95
N GLY A 72 -8.03 -13.01 -2.56
CA GLY A 72 -7.60 -12.99 -1.17
C GLY A 72 -7.93 -11.66 -0.48
N MET A 73 -7.70 -10.54 -1.17
CA MET A 73 -8.06 -9.22 -0.65
C MET A 73 -9.58 -9.06 -0.51
N MET A 74 -10.35 -9.51 -1.48
CA MET A 74 -11.82 -9.47 -1.39
C MET A 74 -12.37 -10.38 -0.30
N ALA A 75 -11.76 -11.54 -0.08
CA ALA A 75 -12.09 -12.41 1.06
C ALA A 75 -11.80 -11.73 2.39
N MET A 76 -10.66 -11.05 2.53
CA MET A 76 -10.34 -10.24 3.73
C MET A 76 -11.38 -9.13 3.94
N VAL A 77 -11.74 -8.40 2.89
CA VAL A 77 -12.79 -7.37 2.95
C VAL A 77 -14.12 -7.97 3.42
N ALA A 78 -14.52 -9.11 2.87
CA ALA A 78 -15.74 -9.80 3.27
C ALA A 78 -15.71 -10.21 4.76
N LEU A 79 -14.60 -10.80 5.21
CA LEU A 79 -14.41 -11.18 6.61
C LEU A 79 -14.49 -9.98 7.56
N LEU A 80 -13.86 -8.86 7.21
CA LEU A 80 -13.93 -7.61 8.00
C LEU A 80 -15.36 -7.04 8.03
N MET A 81 -16.07 -7.08 6.91
CA MET A 81 -17.46 -6.62 6.88
C MET A 81 -18.37 -7.51 7.74
N LEU A 82 -18.17 -8.82 7.70
CA LEU A 82 -18.90 -9.76 8.54
C LEU A 82 -18.54 -9.59 10.03
N SER A 83 -17.26 -9.40 10.35
CA SER A 83 -16.79 -9.22 11.72
C SER A 83 -17.37 -7.96 12.41
N LYS A 84 -17.69 -6.93 11.64
CA LYS A 84 -18.32 -5.71 12.17
C LYS A 84 -19.59 -6.01 12.98
N ARG A 85 -20.37 -7.02 12.57
CA ARG A 85 -21.60 -7.42 13.26
C ARG A 85 -21.34 -7.88 14.71
N PHE A 86 -20.15 -8.40 14.95
CA PHE A 86 -19.76 -8.98 16.25
C PHE A 86 -18.89 -8.05 17.09
N LEU A 87 -18.42 -6.94 16.52
CA LEU A 87 -17.54 -5.99 17.19
C LEU A 87 -18.34 -4.75 17.64
N PRO A 88 -18.33 -4.41 18.94
CA PRO A 88 -18.97 -3.23 19.50
C PRO A 88 -18.15 -1.97 19.19
N MET A 89 -17.97 -1.65 17.90
CA MET A 89 -17.20 -0.51 17.42
C MET A 89 -18.09 0.54 16.78
N THR A 90 -17.75 1.81 17.01
CA THR A 90 -18.34 2.93 16.26
C THR A 90 -17.94 2.89 14.79
N GLY A 91 -18.65 3.61 13.93
CA GLY A 91 -18.34 3.67 12.50
C GLY A 91 -16.91 4.14 12.19
N PRO A 92 -16.44 5.27 12.78
CA PRO A 92 -15.07 5.75 12.62
C PRO A 92 -14.00 4.77 13.11
N GLU A 93 -14.19 4.12 14.25
CA GLU A 93 -13.27 3.11 14.76
C GLU A 93 -13.16 1.91 13.81
N PHE A 94 -14.29 1.41 13.34
CA PHE A 94 -14.32 0.32 12.38
C PHE A 94 -13.61 0.70 11.07
N SER A 95 -13.81 1.93 10.56
CA SER A 95 -13.13 2.37 9.35
C SER A 95 -11.61 2.42 9.52
N SER A 96 -11.12 2.79 10.70
CA SER A 96 -9.69 2.80 11.02
C SER A 96 -9.11 1.38 11.08
N VAL A 97 -9.78 0.47 11.78
CA VAL A 97 -9.39 -0.95 11.86
C VAL A 97 -9.40 -1.59 10.46
N PHE A 98 -10.44 -1.32 9.67
CA PHE A 98 -10.55 -1.80 8.30
C PHE A 98 -9.37 -1.37 7.43
N GLN A 99 -9.03 -0.07 7.47
CA GLN A 99 -7.89 0.45 6.71
C GLN A 99 -6.56 -0.16 7.17
N GLY A 100 -6.37 -0.33 8.48
CA GLY A 100 -5.18 -0.97 9.05
C GLY A 100 -5.02 -2.43 8.63
N ALA A 101 -6.13 -3.16 8.43
CA ALA A 101 -6.12 -4.56 8.01
C ALA A 101 -5.93 -4.74 6.50
N VAL A 102 -6.47 -3.82 5.67
CA VAL A 102 -6.45 -3.94 4.21
C VAL A 102 -5.21 -3.29 3.59
N ARG A 103 -4.66 -2.25 4.22
CA ARG A 103 -3.49 -1.53 3.72
C ARG A 103 -2.20 -2.13 4.29
N TRP A 104 -1.23 -2.31 3.42
CA TRP A 104 0.11 -2.75 3.74
C TRP A 104 1.13 -1.69 3.33
N ASN A 105 2.33 -1.73 3.89
CA ASN A 105 3.39 -0.81 3.52
C ASN A 105 4.13 -1.32 2.29
N SER A 106 3.75 -0.82 1.11
CA SER A 106 4.32 -1.23 -0.17
C SER A 106 5.82 -0.94 -0.27
N PHE A 107 6.31 0.15 0.29
CA PHE A 107 7.73 0.50 0.23
C PHE A 107 8.59 -0.49 1.01
N VAL A 108 8.19 -0.81 2.24
CA VAL A 108 8.89 -1.80 3.08
C VAL A 108 8.85 -3.17 2.43
N ALA A 109 7.70 -3.57 1.88
CA ALA A 109 7.56 -4.84 1.20
C ALA A 109 8.44 -4.94 -0.04
N LEU A 110 8.45 -3.92 -0.91
CA LEU A 110 9.31 -3.88 -2.10
C LEU A 110 10.79 -3.96 -1.72
N ALA A 111 11.22 -3.19 -0.73
CA ALA A 111 12.61 -3.18 -0.28
C ALA A 111 13.03 -4.55 0.32
N ALA A 112 12.17 -5.15 1.15
CA ALA A 112 12.43 -6.47 1.72
C ALA A 112 12.49 -7.57 0.65
N ILE A 113 11.55 -7.57 -0.29
CA ILE A 113 11.50 -8.54 -1.38
C ILE A 113 12.69 -8.37 -2.31
N ALA A 114 13.07 -7.14 -2.65
CA ALA A 114 14.26 -6.86 -3.45
C ALA A 114 15.53 -7.40 -2.79
N SER A 115 15.64 -7.25 -1.46
CA SER A 115 16.79 -7.75 -0.69
C SER A 115 16.83 -9.28 -0.58
N LEU A 116 15.67 -9.95 -0.52
CA LEU A 116 15.58 -11.41 -0.37
C LEU A 116 15.69 -12.18 -1.68
N TRP A 117 15.04 -11.67 -2.74
CA TRP A 117 14.88 -12.38 -4.02
C TRP A 117 15.40 -11.60 -5.24
N GLY A 118 15.99 -10.42 -5.01
CA GLY A 118 16.55 -9.60 -6.09
C GLY A 118 15.51 -9.13 -7.13
N LYS A 119 15.95 -8.99 -8.37
CA LYS A 119 15.12 -8.50 -9.50
C LYS A 119 13.85 -9.35 -9.74
N PRO A 120 13.91 -10.70 -9.77
CA PRO A 120 12.70 -11.50 -9.99
C PRO A 120 11.64 -11.27 -8.91
N GLY A 121 12.04 -11.20 -7.65
CA GLY A 121 11.13 -10.91 -6.55
C GLY A 121 10.52 -9.52 -6.66
N LEU A 122 11.33 -8.52 -7.02
CA LEU A 122 10.85 -7.15 -7.19
C LEU A 122 9.79 -7.04 -8.28
N THR A 123 9.93 -7.79 -9.38
CA THR A 123 8.92 -7.87 -10.44
C THR A 123 7.58 -8.39 -9.92
N LEU A 124 7.60 -9.51 -9.20
CA LEU A 124 6.39 -10.08 -8.62
C LEU A 124 5.75 -9.14 -7.59
N ALA A 125 6.57 -8.48 -6.78
CA ALA A 125 6.09 -7.49 -5.82
C ALA A 125 5.46 -6.26 -6.50
N ALA A 126 6.04 -5.79 -7.62
CA ALA A 126 5.48 -4.70 -8.40
C ALA A 126 4.09 -5.05 -8.98
N VAL A 127 3.92 -6.28 -9.48
CA VAL A 127 2.62 -6.79 -9.91
C VAL A 127 1.62 -6.83 -8.74
N ALA A 128 2.05 -7.34 -7.59
CA ALA A 128 1.19 -7.38 -6.40
C ALA A 128 0.75 -5.97 -5.99
N VAL A 129 1.66 -4.99 -5.97
CA VAL A 129 1.33 -3.59 -5.69
C VAL A 129 0.33 -3.02 -6.70
N ALA A 130 0.57 -3.25 -8.01
CA ALA A 130 -0.30 -2.76 -9.07
C ALA A 130 -1.74 -3.30 -8.98
N VAL A 131 -1.92 -4.52 -8.45
CA VAL A 131 -3.24 -5.13 -8.23
C VAL A 131 -3.85 -4.68 -6.90
N MET A 132 -3.10 -4.80 -5.81
CA MET A 132 -3.65 -4.64 -4.46
C MET A 132 -3.90 -3.19 -4.08
N VAL A 133 -3.06 -2.24 -4.51
CA VAL A 133 -3.18 -0.83 -4.11
C VAL A 133 -4.47 -0.18 -4.64
N PRO A 134 -4.85 -0.33 -5.93
CA PRO A 134 -6.13 0.20 -6.41
C PRO A 134 -7.33 -0.39 -5.67
N ILE A 135 -7.34 -1.71 -5.45
CA ILE A 135 -8.42 -2.40 -4.72
C ILE A 135 -8.49 -1.85 -3.29
N ALA A 136 -7.36 -1.79 -2.57
CA ALA A 136 -7.29 -1.26 -1.21
C ALA A 136 -7.80 0.18 -1.12
N ASN A 137 -7.47 1.03 -2.10
CA ASN A 137 -7.93 2.41 -2.13
C ASN A 137 -9.44 2.49 -2.32
N VAL A 138 -9.99 1.77 -3.31
CA VAL A 138 -11.44 1.78 -3.58
C VAL A 138 -12.23 1.30 -2.36
N VAL A 139 -11.85 0.15 -1.77
CA VAL A 139 -12.57 -0.40 -0.61
C VAL A 139 -12.40 0.46 0.64
N SER A 140 -11.21 1.02 0.87
CA SER A 140 -10.95 1.91 2.01
C SER A 140 -11.77 3.20 1.93
N VAL A 141 -11.82 3.85 0.76
CA VAL A 141 -12.64 5.05 0.56
C VAL A 141 -14.12 4.73 0.71
N THR A 142 -14.58 3.61 0.16
CA THR A 142 -15.98 3.17 0.29
C THR A 142 -16.37 2.95 1.76
N VAL A 143 -15.52 2.30 2.53
CA VAL A 143 -15.76 2.05 3.97
C VAL A 143 -15.72 3.35 4.77
N LEU A 144 -14.75 4.22 4.49
CA LEU A 144 -14.61 5.51 5.15
C LEU A 144 -15.86 6.38 4.94
N THR A 145 -16.33 6.49 3.71
CA THR A 145 -17.52 7.29 3.38
C THR A 145 -18.78 6.71 4.01
N ARG A 146 -18.89 5.39 4.09
CA ARG A 146 -20.09 4.72 4.63
C ARG A 146 -20.17 4.75 6.16
N TYR A 147 -19.03 4.67 6.85
CA TYR A 147 -19.01 4.43 8.31
C TYR A 147 -18.44 5.59 9.12
N ALA A 148 -17.59 6.46 8.54
CA ALA A 148 -17.00 7.59 9.27
C ALA A 148 -17.77 8.90 9.14
N GLY A 149 -18.98 8.88 8.56
CA GLY A 149 -19.85 10.08 8.48
C GLY A 149 -19.35 11.14 7.50
N ALA A 150 -18.38 10.83 6.65
CA ALA A 150 -18.07 11.68 5.52
C ALA A 150 -19.32 11.74 4.63
N THR A 151 -19.77 12.94 4.30
CA THR A 151 -20.97 13.20 3.47
C THR A 151 -20.96 12.22 2.30
N PRO A 152 -22.09 11.53 2.00
CA PRO A 152 -22.12 10.55 0.94
C PRO A 152 -21.77 11.25 -0.37
N ALA A 153 -20.53 11.09 -0.77
CA ALA A 153 -20.05 11.56 -2.05
C ALA A 153 -20.64 10.60 -3.09
N GLY A 154 -21.44 11.10 -4.00
CA GLY A 154 -21.87 10.34 -5.16
C GLY A 154 -20.65 9.78 -5.92
N PRO A 155 -20.84 8.81 -6.83
CA PRO A 155 -19.72 8.15 -7.53
C PRO A 155 -18.72 9.13 -8.16
N ALA A 156 -19.18 10.31 -8.59
CA ALA A 156 -18.32 11.38 -9.11
C ALA A 156 -17.41 12.01 -8.05
N ALA A 157 -17.83 12.08 -6.79
CA ALA A 157 -17.01 12.62 -5.71
C ALA A 157 -16.02 11.57 -5.17
N ILE A 158 -16.37 10.27 -5.21
CA ILE A 158 -15.42 9.17 -4.95
C ILE A 158 -14.33 9.17 -6.01
N ALA A 159 -14.67 9.30 -7.28
CA ALA A 159 -13.69 9.43 -8.37
C ALA A 159 -12.76 10.63 -8.17
N LYS A 160 -13.27 11.77 -7.71
CA LYS A 160 -12.49 12.98 -7.44
C LYS A 160 -11.58 12.83 -6.21
N LEU A 161 -11.98 12.04 -5.21
CA LEU A 161 -11.14 11.70 -4.04
C LEU A 161 -10.04 10.69 -4.38
N LEU A 162 -10.28 9.78 -5.32
CA LEU A 162 -9.31 8.82 -5.82
C LEU A 162 -8.29 9.45 -6.78
N ALA A 163 -8.66 10.58 -7.43
CA ALA A 163 -7.82 11.33 -8.35
C ALA A 163 -6.96 12.44 -7.67
N ARG A 164 -7.13 12.62 -6.36
CA ARG A 164 -6.32 13.51 -5.51
C ARG A 164 -5.30 12.73 -4.71
#